data_7ffc11a7a2562b64e41b15ec3ac3970a
#
_entry.id   7ffc11a7a2562b64e41b15ec3ac3970a
#
_cell.length_a   1.000
_cell.length_b   1.000
_cell.length_c   1.000
_cell.angle_alpha   90.00
_cell.angle_beta   90.00
_cell.angle_gamma   90.00
#
_symmetry.space_group_name_H-M   'P 1'
#
loop_
_entity.id
_entity.type
_entity.pdbx_description
1 polymer ?
#
loop_
_entity_poly.entity_id
_entity_poly.type
_entity_poly.pdbx_seq_one_letter_code
_entity_poly.pdbx_strand_id
1 'polypeptide(L)'
;MPADVRRRRFLLTVGRHAALITVATMFMAPFFFVVMTALMTDQQAVTPSFWPRPFQWENFAEVFRRTPLVRFAWNTTQIAVLSTVGILLSCIPVAYALCRIRWRGRQAAFVLVLSTLMLPIQVTIVPLYLIWVRLGQIGHFTPLILPSFLGDAFSIFLLRQFFLTIPEELSDAARVDGASEFQIMTRVIVPLAKPAIAAVALFNFLYNWNDLFAPLLFLGTNEDLWTLTIAMSEFTQRHGTEWNLTMAASVLFILPVIVLFFLAQRVFVEGVTLTGVKG
;
A
#
# COMPACT_ATOMS: atom_id res chain seq x y z
N MET A 1 25.83 18.47 37.05
CA MET A 1 24.48 17.94 37.07
C MET A 1 24.33 17.02 38.32
N PRO A 2 23.34 17.22 39.18
CA PRO A 2 23.14 16.39 40.39
C PRO A 2 22.94 14.92 40.00
N ALA A 3 23.50 14.01 40.80
CA ALA A 3 23.45 12.57 40.54
C ALA A 3 22.01 12.02 40.37
N ASP A 4 21.07 12.58 41.10
CA ASP A 4 19.62 12.23 41.02
C ASP A 4 19.00 12.52 39.68
N VAL A 5 19.35 13.62 39.01
CA VAL A 5 18.82 13.98 37.68
C VAL A 5 19.35 12.99 36.61
N ARG A 6 20.61 12.56 36.78
CA ARG A 6 21.23 11.57 35.89
C ARG A 6 20.58 10.19 36.03
N ARG A 7 20.34 9.77 37.27
CA ARG A 7 19.67 8.51 37.62
C ARG A 7 18.22 8.49 37.11
N ARG A 8 17.47 9.56 37.29
CA ARG A 8 16.09 9.70 36.80
C ARG A 8 16.02 9.65 35.26
N ARG A 9 16.92 10.35 34.56
CA ARG A 9 17.00 10.28 33.09
C ARG A 9 17.34 8.87 32.61
N PHE A 10 18.28 8.20 33.25
CA PHE A 10 18.64 6.83 32.93
C PHE A 10 17.44 5.87 33.10
N LEU A 11 16.74 5.93 34.23
CA LEU A 11 15.55 5.10 34.48
C LEU A 11 14.42 5.37 33.48
N LEU A 12 14.20 6.63 33.13
CA LEU A 12 13.21 7.00 32.10
C LEU A 12 13.59 6.47 30.71
N THR A 13 14.90 6.52 30.38
CA THR A 13 15.41 5.99 29.10
C THR A 13 15.27 4.47 29.05
N VAL A 14 15.65 3.78 30.11
CA VAL A 14 15.49 2.31 30.22
C VAL A 14 14.02 1.92 30.15
N GLY A 15 13.14 2.62 30.87
CA GLY A 15 11.70 2.36 30.84
C GLY A 15 11.09 2.56 29.44
N ARG A 16 11.51 3.61 28.72
CA ARG A 16 11.07 3.83 27.32
C ARG A 16 11.56 2.73 26.39
N HIS A 17 12.82 2.31 26.48
CA HIS A 17 13.32 1.21 25.66
C HIS A 17 12.65 -0.12 25.99
N ALA A 18 12.43 -0.41 27.28
CA ALA A 18 11.71 -1.61 27.69
C ALA A 18 10.29 -1.64 27.12
N ALA A 19 9.55 -0.53 27.22
CA ALA A 19 8.22 -0.42 26.64
C ALA A 19 8.23 -0.61 25.10
N LEU A 20 9.18 0.03 24.40
CA LEU A 20 9.33 -0.11 22.95
C LEU A 20 9.65 -1.56 22.54
N ILE A 21 10.57 -2.23 23.26
CA ILE A 21 10.94 -3.62 22.99
C ILE A 21 9.73 -4.54 23.24
N THR A 22 9.00 -4.33 24.35
CA THR A 22 7.79 -5.13 24.65
C THR A 22 6.75 -5.00 23.53
N VAL A 23 6.45 -3.78 23.11
CA VAL A 23 5.50 -3.52 22.00
C VAL A 23 6.01 -4.14 20.70
N ALA A 24 7.28 -3.94 20.36
CA ALA A 24 7.89 -4.53 19.17
C ALA A 24 7.81 -6.06 19.18
N THR A 25 8.14 -6.71 20.31
CA THR A 25 8.06 -8.16 20.46
C THR A 25 6.63 -8.66 20.32
N MET A 26 5.66 -7.96 20.89
CA MET A 26 4.24 -8.30 20.76
C MET A 26 3.78 -8.26 19.31
N PHE A 27 4.16 -7.21 18.55
CA PHE A 27 3.82 -7.11 17.12
C PHE A 27 4.59 -8.10 16.25
N MET A 28 5.81 -8.48 16.63
CA MET A 28 6.60 -9.46 15.89
C MET A 28 6.18 -10.92 16.14
N ALA A 29 5.53 -11.19 17.26
CA ALA A 29 5.15 -12.55 17.67
C ALA A 29 4.32 -13.30 16.60
N PRO A 30 3.26 -12.73 15.98
CA PRO A 30 2.51 -13.42 14.95
C PRO A 30 3.36 -13.72 13.69
N PHE A 31 4.26 -12.82 13.30
CA PHE A 31 5.16 -13.06 12.16
C PHE A 31 6.16 -14.17 12.47
N PHE A 32 6.70 -14.18 13.68
CA PHE A 32 7.57 -15.25 14.15
C PHE A 32 6.84 -16.59 14.13
N PHE A 33 5.60 -16.63 14.60
CA PHE A 33 4.77 -17.84 14.56
C PHE A 33 4.57 -18.35 13.11
N VAL A 34 4.23 -17.46 12.17
CA VAL A 34 4.07 -17.82 10.76
C VAL A 34 5.35 -18.43 10.19
N VAL A 35 6.53 -17.81 10.44
CA VAL A 35 7.81 -18.29 9.95
C VAL A 35 8.18 -19.64 10.59
N MET A 36 7.96 -19.81 11.90
CA MET A 36 8.25 -21.08 12.59
C MET A 36 7.34 -22.20 12.07
N THR A 37 6.05 -21.95 11.88
CA THR A 37 5.11 -22.94 11.34
C THR A 37 5.43 -23.28 9.88
N ALA A 38 5.86 -22.30 9.08
CA ALA A 38 6.33 -22.54 7.71
C ALA A 38 7.51 -23.52 7.61
N LEU A 39 8.29 -23.63 8.68
CA LEU A 39 9.46 -24.51 8.77
C LEU A 39 9.16 -25.85 9.48
N MET A 40 7.91 -26.12 9.86
CA MET A 40 7.49 -27.36 10.51
C MET A 40 7.13 -28.46 9.49
N THR A 41 7.09 -29.71 9.96
CA THR A 41 6.40 -30.79 9.25
C THR A 41 4.89 -30.57 9.32
N ASP A 42 4.11 -31.17 8.42
CA ASP A 42 2.65 -31.12 8.43
C ASP A 42 2.08 -31.57 9.80
N GLN A 43 2.58 -32.65 10.36
CA GLN A 43 2.15 -33.15 11.67
C GLN A 43 2.47 -32.17 12.81
N GLN A 44 3.62 -31.49 12.78
CA GLN A 44 3.98 -30.52 13.81
C GLN A 44 3.12 -29.25 13.73
N ALA A 45 2.78 -28.80 12.53
CA ALA A 45 2.02 -27.58 12.29
C ALA A 45 0.61 -27.60 12.93
N VAL A 46 0.06 -28.77 13.18
CA VAL A 46 -1.25 -28.98 13.85
C VAL A 46 -1.12 -29.29 15.36
N THR A 47 0.10 -29.28 15.90
CA THR A 47 0.35 -29.52 17.34
C THR A 47 0.71 -28.20 18.05
N PRO A 48 0.62 -28.12 19.38
CA PRO A 48 1.03 -26.93 20.13
C PRO A 48 2.57 -26.77 20.23
N SER A 49 3.31 -27.25 19.23
CA SER A 49 4.75 -27.10 19.12
C SER A 49 5.10 -25.71 18.57
N PHE A 50 6.03 -25.00 19.25
CA PHE A 50 6.48 -23.67 18.81
C PHE A 50 7.80 -23.72 18.04
N TRP A 51 8.50 -24.87 18.02
CA TRP A 51 9.85 -24.98 17.45
C TRP A 51 9.94 -26.13 16.45
N PRO A 52 10.33 -25.85 15.17
CA PRO A 52 10.45 -26.89 14.16
C PRO A 52 11.55 -27.89 14.50
N ARG A 53 11.26 -29.19 14.36
CA ARG A 53 12.20 -30.29 14.54
C ARG A 53 11.81 -31.48 13.66
N PRO A 54 12.50 -31.72 12.53
CA PRO A 54 13.56 -30.92 11.92
C PRO A 54 13.05 -29.65 11.23
N PHE A 55 13.96 -28.73 10.84
CA PHE A 55 13.60 -27.58 10.01
C PHE A 55 13.33 -28.03 8.57
N GLN A 56 12.13 -27.74 8.07
CA GLN A 56 11.66 -28.11 6.73
C GLN A 56 11.78 -26.94 5.76
N TRP A 57 12.99 -26.61 5.31
CA TRP A 57 13.21 -25.57 4.29
C TRP A 57 12.59 -25.92 2.95
N GLU A 58 12.36 -27.21 2.73
CA GLU A 58 11.75 -27.73 1.49
C GLU A 58 10.31 -27.28 1.29
N ASN A 59 9.60 -26.90 2.35
CA ASN A 59 8.24 -26.36 2.27
C ASN A 59 8.18 -25.17 1.32
N PHE A 60 9.16 -24.27 1.33
CA PHE A 60 9.22 -23.14 0.41
C PHE A 60 9.39 -23.59 -1.05
N ALA A 61 10.24 -24.55 -1.30
CA ALA A 61 10.43 -25.12 -2.66
C ALA A 61 9.16 -25.82 -3.13
N GLU A 62 8.46 -26.50 -2.24
CA GLU A 62 7.21 -27.19 -2.53
C GLU A 62 6.09 -26.23 -2.92
N VAL A 63 5.98 -25.06 -2.28
CA VAL A 63 5.04 -24.00 -2.69
C VAL A 63 5.29 -23.58 -4.14
N PHE A 64 6.54 -23.40 -4.55
CA PHE A 64 6.89 -23.06 -5.95
C PHE A 64 6.61 -24.21 -6.93
N ARG A 65 6.71 -25.47 -6.50
CA ARG A 65 6.38 -26.64 -7.33
C ARG A 65 4.88 -26.76 -7.58
N ARG A 66 4.07 -26.49 -6.53
CA ARG A 66 2.60 -26.62 -6.59
C ARG A 66 1.90 -25.43 -7.21
N THR A 67 2.54 -24.27 -7.21
CA THR A 67 1.90 -23.00 -7.60
C THR A 67 2.86 -22.16 -8.44
N PRO A 68 2.44 -21.61 -9.59
CA PRO A 68 3.25 -20.71 -10.40
C PRO A 68 3.38 -19.32 -9.75
N LEU A 69 3.89 -19.29 -8.51
CA LEU A 69 3.92 -18.13 -7.63
C LEU A 69 4.61 -16.92 -8.26
N VAL A 70 5.66 -17.14 -9.05
CA VAL A 70 6.41 -16.06 -9.73
C VAL A 70 5.51 -15.35 -10.75
N ARG A 71 4.68 -16.09 -11.50
CA ARG A 71 3.72 -15.49 -12.44
C ARG A 71 2.70 -14.64 -11.70
N PHE A 72 2.12 -15.16 -10.64
CA PHE A 72 1.11 -14.45 -9.84
C PHE A 72 1.70 -13.21 -9.16
N ALA A 73 2.95 -13.30 -8.66
CA ALA A 73 3.67 -12.15 -8.13
C ALA A 73 3.89 -11.09 -9.22
N TRP A 74 4.23 -11.50 -10.43
CA TRP A 74 4.39 -10.60 -11.57
C TRP A 74 3.07 -9.92 -11.95
N ASN A 75 1.97 -10.68 -12.04
CA ASN A 75 0.63 -10.15 -12.32
C ASN A 75 0.23 -9.10 -11.28
N THR A 76 0.37 -9.43 -9.99
CA THR A 76 0.08 -8.51 -8.89
C THR A 76 0.94 -7.25 -8.96
N THR A 77 2.24 -7.42 -9.25
CA THR A 77 3.17 -6.29 -9.38
C THR A 77 2.77 -5.37 -10.53
N GLN A 78 2.43 -5.93 -11.70
CA GLN A 78 1.98 -5.13 -12.84
C GLN A 78 0.72 -4.32 -12.49
N ILE A 79 -0.29 -4.95 -11.89
CA ILE A 79 -1.52 -4.28 -11.50
C ILE A 79 -1.20 -3.18 -10.47
N ALA A 80 -0.47 -3.49 -9.41
CA ALA A 80 -0.16 -2.55 -8.34
C ALA A 80 0.68 -1.36 -8.83
N VAL A 81 1.72 -1.60 -9.63
CA VAL A 81 2.58 -0.54 -10.16
C VAL A 81 1.85 0.34 -11.18
N LEU A 82 1.17 -0.26 -12.16
CA LEU A 82 0.47 0.51 -13.19
C LEU A 82 -0.70 1.31 -12.61
N SER A 83 -1.45 0.74 -11.67
CA SER A 83 -2.49 1.47 -10.94
C SER A 83 -1.92 2.62 -10.11
N THR A 84 -0.78 2.41 -9.44
CA THR A 84 -0.10 3.46 -8.67
C THR A 84 0.37 4.58 -9.59
N VAL A 85 0.96 4.27 -10.73
CA VAL A 85 1.34 5.27 -11.74
C VAL A 85 0.10 6.03 -12.24
N GLY A 86 -0.99 5.32 -12.54
CA GLY A 86 -2.25 5.92 -12.97
C GLY A 86 -2.80 6.93 -11.95
N ILE A 87 -2.85 6.53 -10.67
CA ILE A 87 -3.30 7.41 -9.56
C ILE A 87 -2.42 8.65 -9.44
N LEU A 88 -1.11 8.51 -9.49
CA LEU A 88 -0.21 9.67 -9.38
C LEU A 88 -0.38 10.62 -10.57
N LEU A 89 -0.45 10.10 -11.79
CA LEU A 89 -0.62 10.91 -12.99
C LEU A 89 -1.95 11.65 -13.02
N SER A 90 -3.01 11.07 -12.50
CA SER A 90 -4.35 11.67 -12.47
C SER A 90 -4.56 12.58 -11.26
N CYS A 91 -4.18 12.13 -10.05
CA CYS A 91 -4.51 12.85 -8.83
C CYS A 91 -3.62 14.07 -8.56
N ILE A 92 -2.33 14.06 -8.97
CA ILE A 92 -1.42 15.19 -8.77
C ILE A 92 -1.94 16.46 -9.48
N PRO A 93 -2.26 16.45 -10.81
CA PRO A 93 -2.75 17.64 -11.47
C PRO A 93 -4.12 18.08 -10.98
N VAL A 94 -5.01 17.13 -10.62
CA VAL A 94 -6.33 17.45 -10.06
C VAL A 94 -6.19 18.12 -8.70
N ALA A 95 -5.38 17.55 -7.79
CA ALA A 95 -5.10 18.13 -6.48
C ALA A 95 -4.46 19.53 -6.60
N TYR A 96 -3.53 19.71 -7.55
CA TYR A 96 -2.91 21.00 -7.84
C TYR A 96 -3.96 22.03 -8.33
N ALA A 97 -4.81 21.66 -9.29
CA ALA A 97 -5.85 22.53 -9.81
C ALA A 97 -6.86 22.93 -8.71
N LEU A 98 -7.23 21.99 -7.83
CA LEU A 98 -8.13 22.21 -6.71
C LEU A 98 -7.48 22.99 -5.54
N CYS A 99 -6.17 23.16 -5.54
CA CYS A 99 -5.43 23.85 -4.47
C CYS A 99 -4.89 25.21 -4.92
N ARG A 100 -4.20 25.28 -6.06
CA ARG A 100 -3.37 26.42 -6.49
C ARG A 100 -4.00 27.29 -7.56
N ILE A 101 -4.76 26.66 -8.49
CA ILE A 101 -5.38 27.43 -9.56
C ILE A 101 -6.68 28.09 -9.04
N ARG A 102 -6.83 29.39 -9.30
CA ARG A 102 -8.02 30.16 -8.94
C ARG A 102 -9.02 30.09 -10.08
N TRP A 103 -10.12 29.34 -9.90
CA TRP A 103 -11.22 29.25 -10.86
C TRP A 103 -12.58 29.16 -10.16
N ARG A 104 -13.63 29.55 -10.89
CA ARG A 104 -15.01 29.54 -10.35
C ARG A 104 -15.49 28.09 -10.25
N GLY A 105 -16.04 27.74 -9.07
CA GLY A 105 -16.53 26.36 -8.83
C GLY A 105 -15.54 25.41 -8.19
N ARG A 106 -14.27 25.82 -7.95
CA ARG A 106 -13.23 24.98 -7.35
C ARG A 106 -13.68 24.26 -6.07
N GLN A 107 -14.35 25.01 -5.18
CA GLN A 107 -14.82 24.44 -3.92
C GLN A 107 -15.96 23.43 -4.11
N ALA A 108 -16.89 23.73 -5.02
CA ALA A 108 -17.97 22.81 -5.37
C ALA A 108 -17.44 21.52 -6.00
N ALA A 109 -16.48 21.63 -6.93
CA ALA A 109 -15.81 20.48 -7.52
C ALA A 109 -15.09 19.62 -6.45
N PHE A 110 -14.42 20.25 -5.48
CA PHE A 110 -13.77 19.52 -4.40
C PHE A 110 -14.78 18.79 -3.50
N VAL A 111 -15.91 19.46 -3.14
CA VAL A 111 -16.99 18.80 -2.38
C VAL A 111 -17.59 17.65 -3.17
N LEU A 112 -17.79 17.79 -4.48
CA LEU A 112 -18.27 16.70 -5.34
C LEU A 112 -17.31 15.52 -5.34
N VAL A 113 -16.01 15.76 -5.47
CA VAL A 113 -14.99 14.71 -5.38
C VAL A 113 -15.07 14.00 -4.02
N LEU A 114 -15.15 14.77 -2.91
CA LEU A 114 -15.24 14.15 -1.58
C LEU A 114 -16.54 13.36 -1.38
N SER A 115 -17.65 13.80 -1.99
CA SER A 115 -18.92 13.09 -1.87
C SER A 115 -18.87 11.67 -2.49
N THR A 116 -17.97 11.43 -3.43
CA THR A 116 -17.78 10.07 -4.00
C THR A 116 -17.22 9.08 -2.97
N LEU A 117 -16.50 9.54 -1.92
CA LEU A 117 -16.05 8.68 -0.82
C LEU A 117 -17.21 8.08 0.01
N MET A 118 -18.37 8.70 -0.05
CA MET A 118 -19.56 8.21 0.66
C MET A 118 -20.26 7.06 -0.07
N LEU A 119 -19.91 6.83 -1.32
CA LEU A 119 -20.49 5.73 -2.10
C LEU A 119 -19.79 4.41 -1.77
N PRO A 120 -20.47 3.45 -1.14
CA PRO A 120 -19.87 2.15 -0.86
C PRO A 120 -19.64 1.38 -2.17
N ILE A 121 -18.50 0.70 -2.25
CA ILE A 121 -18.11 -0.08 -3.43
C ILE A 121 -19.17 -1.12 -3.81
N GLN A 122 -19.89 -1.64 -2.82
CA GLN A 122 -20.94 -2.65 -3.04
C GLN A 122 -22.08 -2.13 -3.94
N VAL A 123 -22.34 -0.82 -3.94
CA VAL A 123 -23.35 -0.21 -4.80
C VAL A 123 -22.84 0.00 -6.23
N THR A 124 -21.55 0.33 -6.37
CA THR A 124 -20.94 0.70 -7.65
C THR A 124 -20.39 -0.49 -8.42
N ILE A 125 -20.09 -1.60 -7.74
CA ILE A 125 -19.40 -2.74 -8.35
C ILE A 125 -20.22 -3.45 -9.43
N VAL A 126 -21.53 -3.60 -9.23
CA VAL A 126 -22.39 -4.29 -10.21
C VAL A 126 -22.54 -3.48 -11.50
N PRO A 127 -22.89 -2.18 -11.46
CA PRO A 127 -22.87 -1.34 -12.67
C PRO A 127 -21.52 -1.34 -13.37
N LEU A 128 -20.41 -1.24 -12.61
CA LEU A 128 -19.06 -1.25 -13.15
C LEU A 128 -18.74 -2.57 -13.85
N TYR A 129 -19.09 -3.70 -13.25
CA TYR A 129 -18.94 -5.02 -13.85
C TYR A 129 -19.68 -5.12 -15.19
N LEU A 130 -20.94 -4.66 -15.26
CA LEU A 130 -21.72 -4.67 -16.49
C LEU A 130 -21.11 -3.80 -17.58
N ILE A 131 -20.50 -2.68 -17.23
CA ILE A 131 -19.76 -1.84 -18.20
C ILE A 131 -18.61 -2.64 -18.79
N TRP A 132 -17.78 -3.30 -17.94
CA TRP A 132 -16.63 -4.07 -18.40
C TRP A 132 -17.01 -5.30 -19.20
N VAL A 133 -18.14 -5.95 -18.88
CA VAL A 133 -18.73 -7.03 -19.71
C VAL A 133 -19.06 -6.51 -21.10
N ARG A 134 -19.76 -5.37 -21.20
CA ARG A 134 -20.13 -4.76 -22.50
C ARG A 134 -18.91 -4.33 -23.33
N LEU A 135 -17.84 -3.93 -22.66
CA LEU A 135 -16.58 -3.57 -23.30
C LEU A 135 -15.70 -4.78 -23.65
N GLY A 136 -16.12 -6.00 -23.30
CA GLY A 136 -15.36 -7.22 -23.55
C GLY A 136 -14.03 -7.28 -22.76
N GLN A 137 -13.95 -6.63 -21.59
CA GLN A 137 -12.72 -6.51 -20.82
C GLN A 137 -12.65 -7.43 -19.59
N ILE A 138 -13.64 -8.29 -19.41
CA ILE A 138 -13.58 -9.34 -18.38
C ILE A 138 -12.52 -10.37 -18.79
N GLY A 139 -11.72 -10.83 -17.84
CA GLY A 139 -10.56 -11.68 -18.11
C GLY A 139 -9.31 -10.91 -18.59
N HIS A 140 -9.23 -9.60 -18.30
CA HIS A 140 -8.09 -8.73 -18.60
C HIS A 140 -7.73 -7.87 -17.40
N PHE A 141 -6.51 -7.32 -17.36
CA PHE A 141 -6.09 -6.39 -16.31
C PHE A 141 -6.68 -4.98 -16.44
N THR A 142 -7.28 -4.66 -17.59
CA THR A 142 -7.86 -3.33 -17.88
C THR A 142 -8.83 -2.85 -16.80
N PRO A 143 -9.79 -3.65 -16.31
CA PRO A 143 -10.72 -3.25 -15.25
C PRO A 143 -10.05 -2.90 -13.93
N LEU A 144 -8.87 -3.47 -13.65
CA LEU A 144 -8.12 -3.26 -12.42
C LEU A 144 -7.18 -2.05 -12.51
N ILE A 145 -6.69 -1.72 -13.72
CA ILE A 145 -5.67 -0.70 -13.92
C ILE A 145 -6.28 0.62 -14.41
N LEU A 146 -7.14 0.57 -15.43
CA LEU A 146 -7.62 1.79 -16.11
C LEU A 146 -8.39 2.76 -15.21
N PRO A 147 -9.24 2.33 -14.26
CA PRO A 147 -9.92 3.25 -13.34
C PRO A 147 -8.97 4.15 -12.55
N SER A 148 -7.76 3.66 -12.24
CA SER A 148 -6.75 4.43 -11.51
C SER A 148 -6.27 5.67 -12.27
N PHE A 149 -6.34 5.68 -13.60
CA PHE A 149 -6.01 6.85 -14.43
C PHE A 149 -7.11 7.92 -14.44
N LEU A 150 -8.26 7.64 -13.86
CA LEU A 150 -9.34 8.61 -13.69
C LEU A 150 -9.30 9.30 -12.32
N GLY A 151 -8.40 8.88 -11.46
CA GLY A 151 -8.20 9.43 -10.11
C GLY A 151 -9.12 8.81 -9.06
N ASP A 152 -8.78 9.02 -7.80
CA ASP A 152 -9.62 8.70 -6.66
C ASP A 152 -9.70 9.86 -5.66
N ALA A 153 -10.80 9.93 -4.95
CA ALA A 153 -11.09 11.05 -4.07
C ALA A 153 -10.16 11.10 -2.84
N PHE A 154 -9.73 9.96 -2.31
CA PHE A 154 -8.85 9.91 -1.15
C PHE A 154 -7.45 10.45 -1.48
N SER A 155 -6.88 10.00 -2.59
CA SER A 155 -5.55 10.47 -3.05
C SER A 155 -5.57 11.95 -3.41
N ILE A 156 -6.63 12.41 -4.09
CA ILE A 156 -6.83 13.84 -4.40
C ILE A 156 -6.90 14.66 -3.11
N PHE A 157 -7.68 14.20 -2.12
CA PHE A 157 -7.82 14.87 -0.83
C PHE A 157 -6.48 14.97 -0.12
N LEU A 158 -5.76 13.85 0.01
CA LEU A 158 -4.48 13.78 0.74
C LEU A 158 -3.43 14.69 0.10
N LEU A 159 -3.27 14.62 -1.22
CA LEU A 159 -2.35 15.48 -1.96
C LEU A 159 -2.73 16.94 -1.83
N ARG A 160 -4.02 17.29 -1.98
CA ARG A 160 -4.51 18.66 -1.81
C ARG A 160 -4.21 19.22 -0.42
N GLN A 161 -4.47 18.44 0.65
CA GLN A 161 -4.17 18.88 2.01
C GLN A 161 -2.69 19.16 2.20
N PHE A 162 -1.83 18.30 1.65
CA PHE A 162 -0.39 18.54 1.72
C PHE A 162 0.03 19.76 0.89
N PHE A 163 -0.49 19.92 -0.33
CA PHE A 163 -0.15 21.08 -1.18
C PHE A 163 -0.54 22.41 -0.53
N LEU A 164 -1.62 22.44 0.27
CA LEU A 164 -2.02 23.62 1.04
C LEU A 164 -1.02 24.00 2.13
N THR A 165 -0.17 23.09 2.60
CA THR A 165 0.87 23.39 3.60
C THR A 165 2.10 24.08 3.00
N ILE A 166 2.29 23.98 1.68
CA ILE A 166 3.40 24.61 0.98
C ILE A 166 3.08 26.11 0.84
N PRO A 167 4.00 27.05 1.21
CA PRO A 167 3.78 28.48 1.08
C PRO A 167 3.39 28.91 -0.35
N GLU A 168 2.36 29.79 -0.47
CA GLU A 168 1.88 30.27 -1.79
C GLU A 168 2.91 31.17 -2.48
N GLU A 169 3.74 31.84 -1.69
CA GLU A 169 4.82 32.73 -2.14
C GLU A 169 5.80 32.05 -3.10
N LEU A 170 6.04 30.73 -2.92
CA LEU A 170 6.90 29.97 -3.83
C LEU A 170 6.30 29.84 -5.22
N SER A 171 4.97 29.67 -5.30
CA SER A 171 4.26 29.64 -6.58
C SER A 171 4.19 31.01 -7.22
N ASP A 172 4.01 32.07 -6.41
CA ASP A 172 3.93 33.44 -6.90
C ASP A 172 5.28 33.93 -7.41
N ALA A 173 6.39 33.64 -6.72
CA ALA A 173 7.73 33.91 -7.19
C ALA A 173 8.00 33.25 -8.54
N ALA A 174 7.66 31.97 -8.70
CA ALA A 174 7.82 31.27 -9.97
C ALA A 174 6.95 31.86 -11.10
N ARG A 175 5.74 32.41 -10.80
CA ARG A 175 4.91 33.12 -11.79
C ARG A 175 5.57 34.43 -12.23
N VAL A 176 6.17 35.17 -11.29
CA VAL A 176 6.92 36.40 -11.62
C VAL A 176 8.12 36.09 -12.52
N ASP A 177 8.77 34.94 -12.31
CA ASP A 177 9.87 34.44 -13.17
C ASP A 177 9.36 33.88 -14.52
N GLY A 178 8.06 33.97 -14.81
CA GLY A 178 7.48 33.55 -16.09
C GLY A 178 7.20 32.05 -16.22
N ALA A 179 7.21 31.28 -15.12
CA ALA A 179 6.89 29.86 -15.16
C ALA A 179 5.38 29.63 -15.43
N SER A 180 5.07 28.68 -16.32
CA SER A 180 3.70 28.22 -16.53
C SER A 180 3.19 27.39 -15.32
N GLU A 181 1.86 27.28 -15.17
CA GLU A 181 1.26 26.48 -14.08
C GLU A 181 1.75 25.02 -14.09
N PHE A 182 1.97 24.44 -15.28
CA PHE A 182 2.55 23.10 -15.39
C PHE A 182 4.00 23.02 -14.89
N GLN A 183 4.81 24.07 -15.16
CA GLN A 183 6.17 24.17 -14.64
C GLN A 183 6.19 24.38 -13.14
N ILE A 184 5.29 25.20 -12.59
CA ILE A 184 5.14 25.38 -11.15
C ILE A 184 4.77 24.06 -10.47
N MET A 185 3.77 23.37 -11.01
CA MET A 185 3.38 22.06 -10.50
C MET A 185 4.57 21.08 -10.48
N THR A 186 5.26 20.92 -11.62
CA THR A 186 6.27 19.87 -11.78
C THR A 186 7.62 20.20 -11.17
N ARG A 187 8.04 21.50 -11.18
CA ARG A 187 9.37 21.94 -10.73
C ARG A 187 9.39 22.51 -9.32
N VAL A 188 8.23 22.95 -8.79
CA VAL A 188 8.15 23.54 -7.44
C VAL A 188 7.35 22.64 -6.52
N ILE A 189 6.06 22.38 -6.83
CA ILE A 189 5.16 21.69 -5.91
C ILE A 189 5.47 20.21 -5.79
N VAL A 190 5.61 19.47 -6.88
CA VAL A 190 5.90 18.02 -6.86
C VAL A 190 7.19 17.69 -6.13
N PRO A 191 8.32 18.40 -6.32
CA PRO A 191 9.55 18.15 -5.55
C PRO A 191 9.40 18.39 -4.04
N LEU A 192 8.65 19.40 -3.64
CA LEU A 192 8.37 19.71 -2.22
C LEU A 192 7.37 18.73 -1.60
N ALA A 193 6.50 18.14 -2.41
CA ALA A 193 5.47 17.20 -2.00
C ALA A 193 5.88 15.72 -2.09
N LYS A 194 7.14 15.40 -2.36
CA LYS A 194 7.63 14.01 -2.45
C LYS A 194 7.14 13.11 -1.30
N PRO A 195 7.12 13.54 -0.02
CA PRO A 195 6.65 12.69 1.07
C PRO A 195 5.17 12.32 0.93
N ALA A 196 4.31 13.27 0.56
CA ALA A 196 2.88 13.00 0.37
C ALA A 196 2.61 12.14 -0.87
N ILE A 197 3.35 12.38 -1.95
CA ILE A 197 3.26 11.58 -3.17
C ILE A 197 3.69 10.14 -2.90
N ALA A 198 4.77 9.93 -2.14
CA ALA A 198 5.20 8.61 -1.74
C ALA A 198 4.20 7.91 -0.81
N ALA A 199 3.53 8.65 0.08
CA ALA A 199 2.47 8.10 0.91
C ALA A 199 1.28 7.62 0.07
N VAL A 200 0.81 8.44 -0.88
CA VAL A 200 -0.25 8.05 -1.84
C VAL A 200 0.18 6.83 -2.66
N ALA A 201 1.40 6.83 -3.18
CA ALA A 201 1.94 5.71 -3.95
C ALA A 201 1.94 4.42 -3.13
N LEU A 202 2.39 4.47 -1.88
CA LEU A 202 2.43 3.30 -1.01
C LEU A 202 1.03 2.81 -0.66
N PHE A 203 0.10 3.70 -0.29
CA PHE A 203 -1.27 3.31 0.04
C PHE A 203 -1.97 2.65 -1.16
N ASN A 204 -1.82 3.21 -2.37
CA ASN A 204 -2.39 2.63 -3.56
C ASN A 204 -1.73 1.30 -3.92
N PHE A 205 -0.40 1.20 -3.83
CA PHE A 205 0.31 -0.05 -4.06
C PHE A 205 -0.18 -1.14 -3.10
N LEU A 206 -0.24 -0.86 -1.78
CA LEU A 206 -0.69 -1.82 -0.77
C LEU A 206 -2.15 -2.20 -0.95
N TYR A 207 -3.00 -1.26 -1.35
CA TYR A 207 -4.40 -1.53 -1.67
C TYR A 207 -4.51 -2.57 -2.79
N ASN A 208 -3.84 -2.34 -3.92
CA ASN A 208 -3.87 -3.27 -5.06
C ASN A 208 -3.14 -4.59 -4.76
N TRP A 209 -2.07 -4.55 -3.96
CA TRP A 209 -1.33 -5.76 -3.57
C TRP A 209 -2.18 -6.74 -2.75
N ASN A 210 -3.01 -6.21 -1.86
CA ASN A 210 -3.85 -7.01 -0.95
C ASN A 210 -5.28 -7.24 -1.49
N ASP A 211 -5.62 -6.66 -2.65
CA ASP A 211 -6.97 -6.80 -3.19
C ASP A 211 -7.20 -8.23 -3.70
N LEU A 212 -8.20 -8.86 -3.14
CA LEU A 212 -8.72 -10.16 -3.58
C LEU A 212 -10.00 -10.00 -4.40
N PHE A 213 -10.85 -9.04 -4.00
CA PHE A 213 -12.23 -9.00 -4.46
C PHE A 213 -12.34 -8.56 -5.93
N ALA A 214 -11.71 -7.46 -6.30
CA ALA A 214 -11.78 -6.99 -7.68
C ALA A 214 -11.06 -7.95 -8.66
N PRO A 215 -9.84 -8.46 -8.37
CA PRO A 215 -9.23 -9.49 -9.20
C PRO A 215 -10.09 -10.74 -9.36
N LEU A 216 -10.69 -11.25 -8.28
CA LEU A 216 -11.56 -12.43 -8.35
C LEU A 216 -12.79 -12.19 -9.26
N LEU A 217 -13.35 -10.98 -9.21
CA LEU A 217 -14.51 -10.62 -9.99
C LEU A 217 -14.18 -10.39 -11.48
N PHE A 218 -13.10 -9.69 -11.78
CA PHE A 218 -12.80 -9.22 -13.14
C PHE A 218 -11.90 -10.15 -13.95
N LEU A 219 -11.04 -10.97 -13.32
CA LEU A 219 -10.14 -11.88 -14.04
C LEU A 219 -10.79 -13.22 -14.38
N GLY A 220 -11.88 -13.57 -13.68
CA GLY A 220 -12.63 -14.80 -13.93
C GLY A 220 -11.82 -16.06 -13.62
N THR A 221 -12.04 -17.11 -14.43
CA THR A 221 -11.45 -18.45 -14.23
C THR A 221 -10.10 -18.63 -14.94
N ASN A 222 -9.53 -17.60 -15.58
CA ASN A 222 -8.25 -17.71 -16.24
C ASN A 222 -7.12 -17.71 -15.23
N GLU A 223 -6.62 -18.89 -14.87
CA GLU A 223 -5.55 -19.07 -13.88
C GLU A 223 -4.25 -18.34 -14.26
N ASP A 224 -3.97 -18.14 -15.55
CA ASP A 224 -2.75 -17.44 -15.99
C ASP A 224 -2.71 -15.95 -15.55
N LEU A 225 -3.87 -15.37 -15.30
CA LEU A 225 -4.02 -13.97 -14.88
C LEU A 225 -4.18 -13.79 -13.38
N TRP A 226 -4.24 -14.85 -12.61
CA TRP A 226 -4.45 -14.75 -11.16
C TRP A 226 -3.41 -13.88 -10.47
N THR A 227 -3.87 -13.19 -9.45
CA THR A 227 -3.02 -12.43 -8.53
C THR A 227 -2.54 -13.33 -7.39
N LEU A 228 -1.56 -12.86 -6.63
CA LEU A 228 -1.08 -13.55 -5.43
C LEU A 228 -2.20 -13.78 -4.40
N THR A 229 -3.13 -12.84 -4.26
CA THR A 229 -4.27 -12.96 -3.34
C THR A 229 -5.24 -14.05 -3.75
N ILE A 230 -5.57 -14.15 -5.04
CA ILE A 230 -6.39 -15.27 -5.57
C ILE A 230 -5.65 -16.59 -5.34
N ALA A 231 -4.36 -16.64 -5.74
CA ALA A 231 -3.56 -17.84 -5.59
C ALA A 231 -3.46 -18.31 -4.13
N MET A 232 -3.29 -17.37 -3.19
CA MET A 232 -3.25 -17.68 -1.76
C MET A 232 -4.61 -18.19 -1.25
N SER A 233 -5.71 -17.60 -1.69
CA SER A 233 -7.06 -18.06 -1.37
C SER A 233 -7.29 -19.48 -1.86
N GLU A 234 -6.97 -19.75 -3.13
CA GLU A 234 -7.09 -21.09 -3.73
C GLU A 234 -6.15 -22.11 -3.08
N PHE A 235 -4.92 -21.72 -2.80
CA PHE A 235 -3.96 -22.56 -2.10
C PHE A 235 -4.50 -23.00 -0.74
N THR A 236 -5.05 -22.07 0.03
CA THR A 236 -5.67 -22.34 1.33
C THR A 236 -6.91 -23.25 1.20
N GLN A 237 -7.71 -23.10 0.15
CA GLN A 237 -8.89 -23.93 -0.08
C GLN A 237 -8.52 -25.37 -0.51
N ARG A 238 -7.51 -25.50 -1.36
CA ARG A 238 -7.07 -26.83 -1.87
C ARG A 238 -6.20 -27.58 -0.85
N HIS A 239 -5.44 -26.89 -0.04
CA HIS A 239 -4.44 -27.42 0.91
C HIS A 239 -4.66 -26.97 2.34
N GLY A 240 -5.90 -26.63 2.71
CA GLY A 240 -6.25 -26.02 3.99
C GLY A 240 -5.90 -26.83 5.26
N THR A 241 -5.53 -28.10 5.12
CA THR A 241 -5.03 -28.95 6.20
C THR A 241 -3.50 -28.90 6.31
N GLU A 242 -2.80 -28.45 5.26
CA GLU A 242 -1.33 -28.34 5.23
C GLU A 242 -0.88 -26.96 5.72
N TRP A 243 -0.98 -26.73 7.04
CA TRP A 243 -0.68 -25.43 7.64
C TRP A 243 0.77 -24.99 7.41
N ASN A 244 1.73 -25.92 7.39
CA ASN A 244 3.13 -25.64 7.11
C ASN A 244 3.33 -25.00 5.73
N LEU A 245 2.70 -25.53 4.69
CA LEU A 245 2.78 -25.00 3.33
C LEU A 245 2.00 -23.69 3.19
N THR A 246 0.83 -23.58 3.84
CA THR A 246 0.05 -22.34 3.85
C THR A 246 0.84 -21.20 4.51
N MET A 247 1.55 -21.46 5.61
CA MET A 247 2.40 -20.46 6.25
C MET A 247 3.65 -20.16 5.43
N ALA A 248 4.24 -21.14 4.74
CA ALA A 248 5.35 -20.91 3.81
C ALA A 248 4.93 -20.01 2.63
N ALA A 249 3.76 -20.26 2.06
CA ALA A 249 3.17 -19.39 1.02
C ALA A 249 2.91 -17.97 1.55
N SER A 250 2.40 -17.85 2.78
CA SER A 250 2.16 -16.54 3.42
C SER A 250 3.44 -15.73 3.63
N VAL A 251 4.55 -16.39 4.03
CA VAL A 251 5.86 -15.74 4.14
C VAL A 251 6.31 -15.20 2.78
N LEU A 252 6.19 -16.00 1.73
CA LEU A 252 6.56 -15.60 0.36
C LEU A 252 5.67 -14.45 -0.16
N PHE A 253 4.39 -14.46 0.18
CA PHE A 253 3.44 -13.42 -0.18
C PHE A 253 3.76 -12.07 0.48
N ILE A 254 4.17 -12.09 1.75
CA ILE A 254 4.45 -10.88 2.54
C ILE A 254 5.82 -10.28 2.21
N LEU A 255 6.77 -11.07 1.73
CA LEU A 255 8.16 -10.65 1.52
C LEU A 255 8.30 -9.40 0.64
N PRO A 256 7.63 -9.27 -0.53
CA PRO A 256 7.73 -8.07 -1.36
C PRO A 256 7.22 -6.81 -0.65
N VAL A 257 6.17 -6.94 0.19
CA VAL A 257 5.63 -5.82 0.97
C VAL A 257 6.63 -5.36 2.03
N ILE A 258 7.30 -6.30 2.70
CA ILE A 258 8.37 -6.01 3.67
C ILE A 258 9.52 -5.26 2.98
N VAL A 259 9.97 -5.74 1.82
CA VAL A 259 11.02 -5.08 1.04
C VAL A 259 10.61 -3.66 0.65
N LEU A 260 9.39 -3.48 0.14
CA LEU A 260 8.85 -2.18 -0.22
C LEU A 260 8.80 -1.23 0.99
N PHE A 261 8.37 -1.73 2.15
CA PHE A 261 8.34 -0.95 3.38
C PHE A 261 9.73 -0.44 3.76
N PHE A 262 10.76 -1.29 3.75
CA PHE A 262 12.13 -0.88 4.06
C PHE A 262 12.70 0.13 3.06
N LEU A 263 12.30 0.07 1.79
CA LEU A 263 12.68 1.06 0.79
C LEU A 263 11.96 2.39 1.01
N ALA A 264 10.69 2.37 1.38
CA ALA A 264 9.85 3.55 1.54
C ALA A 264 9.96 4.24 2.92
N GLN A 265 10.42 3.54 3.97
CA GLN A 265 10.40 4.03 5.36
C GLN A 265 11.08 5.40 5.56
N ARG A 266 12.18 5.68 4.82
CA ARG A 266 12.89 6.97 4.94
C ARG A 266 12.02 8.15 4.54
N VAL A 267 11.23 7.98 3.48
CA VAL A 267 10.33 9.03 2.97
C VAL A 267 9.22 9.37 3.99
N PHE A 268 8.75 8.36 4.74
CA PHE A 268 7.77 8.56 5.80
C PHE A 268 8.35 9.30 7.00
N VAL A 269 9.54 8.91 7.45
CA VAL A 269 10.19 9.55 8.61
C VAL A 269 10.48 11.02 8.33
N GLU A 270 10.96 11.36 7.13
CA GLU A 270 11.21 12.74 6.72
C GLU A 270 9.92 13.56 6.60
N GLY A 271 8.83 12.97 6.10
CA GLY A 271 7.53 13.64 5.97
C GLY A 271 6.89 14.00 7.32
N VAL A 272 7.01 13.12 8.32
CA VAL A 272 6.48 13.37 9.68
C VAL A 272 7.29 14.46 10.40
N THR A 273 8.60 14.55 10.18
CA THR A 273 9.45 15.57 10.83
C THR A 273 9.18 16.98 10.30
N LEU A 274 8.82 17.13 9.02
CA LEU A 274 8.48 18.43 8.43
C LEU A 274 7.14 19.00 8.93
N THR A 275 6.22 18.16 9.37
CA THR A 275 4.94 18.57 9.98
C THR A 275 5.03 18.81 11.49
N GLY A 276 6.06 18.30 12.15
CA GLY A 276 6.27 18.39 13.61
C GLY A 276 7.03 19.64 14.09
N VAL A 277 7.58 20.46 13.22
CA VAL A 277 8.29 21.69 13.59
C VAL A 277 7.34 22.89 13.47
N LYS A 278 6.36 22.95 14.36
CA LYS A 278 5.67 24.17 14.77
C LYS A 278 5.72 24.21 16.29
N GLY A 279 6.77 24.82 16.80
CA GLY A 279 6.96 25.12 18.19
C GLY A 279 8.08 26.13 18.33
#